data_142298845813a2c0cbe5a3805ebe750e
#
_entry.id   142298845813a2c0cbe5a3805ebe750e
#
_cell.length_a   1.000
_cell.length_b   1.000
_cell.length_c   1.000
_cell.angle_alpha   90.00
_cell.angle_beta   90.00
_cell.angle_gamma   90.00
#
_symmetry.space_group_name_H-M   'P 1'
#
loop_
_entity.id
_entity.type
_entity.pdbx_description
1 polymer ?
#
loop_
_entity_poly.entity_id
_entity_poly.type
_entity_poly.pdbx_seq_one_letter_code
_entity_poly.pdbx_strand_id
1 'polypeptide(L)'
;MEIKIKEVKNNTAHVEAILDKNEVDQQKEHAVDELIKEVTVKGFRQGKAPKTIAADHIDPDKLSNHILGHILNDIIDKTIKENKYRLLGRPVLENIDSQSKDGWIIKISLPLYPEINIDNYQKLFSKSDSKKKEIEDEKIDRIYQTLSEKINVDIPEQVVEEETNYSLERLAEQAKTLNLTLE
;
A
#
# COMPACT_ATOMS: atom_id res chain seq x y z
N MET A 1 -12.69 4.48 16.75
CA MET A 1 -12.48 3.83 15.44
C MET A 1 -12.62 2.33 15.61
N GLU A 2 -13.59 1.73 14.95
CA GLU A 2 -13.81 0.28 14.89
C GLU A 2 -13.29 -0.25 13.56
N ILE A 3 -12.41 -1.26 13.59
CA ILE A 3 -11.82 -1.87 12.39
C ILE A 3 -12.29 -3.31 12.30
N LYS A 4 -12.81 -3.70 11.15
CA LYS A 4 -13.29 -5.06 10.87
C LYS A 4 -12.62 -5.60 9.60
N ILE A 5 -12.02 -6.78 9.71
CA ILE A 5 -11.61 -7.53 8.53
C ILE A 5 -12.84 -8.25 8.00
N LYS A 6 -13.28 -7.91 6.80
CA LYS A 6 -14.45 -8.54 6.18
C LYS A 6 -14.12 -9.92 5.63
N GLU A 7 -13.02 -9.99 4.89
CA GLU A 7 -12.51 -11.23 4.33
C GLU A 7 -11.01 -11.13 4.03
N VAL A 8 -10.35 -12.27 3.94
CA VAL A 8 -9.01 -12.39 3.37
C VAL A 8 -9.12 -13.38 2.21
N LYS A 9 -8.90 -12.90 1.00
CA LYS A 9 -9.02 -13.68 -0.23
C LYS A 9 -7.83 -13.40 -1.14
N ASN A 10 -7.27 -14.45 -1.75
CA ASN A 10 -6.11 -14.33 -2.63
C ASN A 10 -4.98 -13.46 -2.03
N ASN A 11 -4.67 -13.68 -0.75
CA ASN A 11 -3.70 -12.90 0.02
C ASN A 11 -3.98 -11.38 0.03
N THR A 12 -5.23 -10.98 -0.12
CA THR A 12 -5.70 -9.61 0.06
C THR A 12 -6.68 -9.55 1.22
N ALA A 13 -6.39 -8.72 2.22
CA ALA A 13 -7.31 -8.46 3.32
C ALA A 13 -8.18 -7.25 3.00
N HIS A 14 -9.50 -7.45 2.96
CA HIS A 14 -10.49 -6.39 2.81
C HIS A 14 -10.90 -5.91 4.19
N VAL A 15 -10.60 -4.66 4.47
CA VAL A 15 -10.77 -4.03 5.78
C VAL A 15 -11.81 -2.93 5.69
N GLU A 16 -12.75 -2.91 6.62
CA GLU A 16 -13.72 -1.83 6.80
C GLU A 16 -13.47 -1.17 8.14
N ALA A 17 -13.26 0.13 8.11
CA ALA A 17 -13.11 0.97 9.30
C ALA A 17 -14.29 1.92 9.44
N ILE A 18 -14.83 2.01 10.65
CA ILE A 18 -15.92 2.92 11.01
C ILE A 18 -15.35 3.93 12.01
N LEU A 19 -15.40 5.20 11.63
CA LEU A 19 -14.98 6.33 12.47
C LEU A 19 -16.22 7.13 12.88
N ASP A 20 -16.41 7.35 14.14
CA ASP A 20 -17.46 8.25 14.59
C ASP A 20 -17.12 9.72 14.30
N LYS A 21 -18.11 10.60 14.46
CA LYS A 21 -17.94 12.02 14.16
C LYS A 21 -16.84 12.68 15.00
N ASN A 22 -16.72 12.28 16.27
CA ASN A 22 -15.72 12.88 17.16
C ASN A 22 -14.31 12.49 16.74
N GLU A 23 -14.11 11.23 16.30
CA GLU A 23 -12.83 10.76 15.79
C GLU A 23 -12.42 11.48 14.51
N VAL A 24 -13.37 11.68 13.60
CA VAL A 24 -13.13 12.47 12.37
C VAL A 24 -12.79 13.91 12.70
N ASP A 25 -13.49 14.55 13.65
CA ASP A 25 -13.25 15.92 14.04
C ASP A 25 -11.88 16.07 14.72
N GLN A 26 -11.43 15.09 15.51
CA GLN A 26 -10.06 15.06 16.06
C GLN A 26 -9.01 14.99 14.96
N GLN A 27 -9.20 14.14 13.95
CA GLN A 27 -8.28 14.05 12.81
C GLN A 27 -8.23 15.35 12.00
N LYS A 28 -9.38 16.04 11.84
CA LYS A 28 -9.44 17.36 11.21
C LYS A 28 -8.65 18.40 12.01
N GLU A 29 -8.83 18.43 13.31
CA GLU A 29 -8.12 19.38 14.17
C GLU A 29 -6.60 19.16 14.10
N HIS A 30 -6.17 17.92 14.16
CA HIS A 30 -4.76 17.53 14.02
C HIS A 30 -4.18 17.95 12.66
N ALA A 31 -4.90 17.66 11.57
CA ALA A 31 -4.50 18.04 10.22
C ALA A 31 -4.37 19.56 10.05
N VAL A 32 -5.31 20.33 10.62
CA VAL A 32 -5.22 21.80 10.62
C VAL A 32 -3.98 22.26 11.39
N ASP A 33 -3.70 21.71 12.57
CA ASP A 33 -2.54 22.08 13.40
C ASP A 33 -1.18 21.77 12.72
N GLU A 34 -1.16 20.80 11.82
CA GLU A 34 0.02 20.53 11.01
C GLU A 34 0.12 21.50 9.84
N LEU A 35 -0.96 21.64 9.06
CA LEU A 35 -0.96 22.43 7.84
C LEU A 35 -0.76 23.93 8.09
N ILE A 36 -1.24 24.50 9.21
CA ILE A 36 -1.00 25.92 9.54
C ILE A 36 0.49 26.25 9.67
N LYS A 37 1.35 25.27 9.95
CA LYS A 37 2.82 25.49 10.03
C LYS A 37 3.43 25.71 8.64
N GLU A 38 2.76 25.24 7.59
CA GLU A 38 3.21 25.35 6.21
C GLU A 38 2.59 26.53 5.45
N VAL A 39 1.47 27.06 5.96
CA VAL A 39 0.74 28.15 5.29
C VAL A 39 1.51 29.47 5.39
N THR A 40 1.52 30.19 4.27
CA THR A 40 2.06 31.55 4.20
C THR A 40 0.91 32.56 4.18
N VAL A 41 0.81 33.39 5.19
CA VAL A 41 -0.20 34.45 5.31
C VAL A 41 0.47 35.80 5.14
N LYS A 42 -0.12 36.68 4.31
CA LYS A 42 0.43 38.03 4.06
C LYS A 42 0.53 38.81 5.37
N GLY A 43 1.73 39.32 5.67
CA GLY A 43 2.02 40.06 6.91
C GLY A 43 2.53 39.19 8.06
N PHE A 44 2.61 37.89 7.90
CA PHE A 44 3.17 36.97 8.90
C PHE A 44 4.30 36.13 8.30
N ARG A 45 5.27 35.77 9.15
CA ARG A 45 6.24 34.74 8.78
C ARG A 45 5.53 33.38 8.70
N GLN A 46 5.92 32.51 7.74
CA GLN A 46 5.36 31.16 7.56
C GLN A 46 5.23 30.42 8.90
N GLY A 47 4.04 29.87 9.15
CA GLY A 47 3.72 29.14 10.38
C GLY A 47 3.63 30.01 11.66
N LYS A 48 3.59 31.34 11.55
CA LYS A 48 3.50 32.27 12.71
C LYS A 48 2.21 33.12 12.73
N ALA A 49 1.33 32.93 11.77
CA ALA A 49 0.00 33.51 11.80
C ALA A 49 -0.86 32.87 12.90
N PRO A 50 -1.80 33.63 13.53
CA PRO A 50 -2.78 33.06 14.46
C PRO A 50 -3.55 31.92 13.80
N LYS A 51 -3.86 30.83 14.56
CA LYS A 51 -4.52 29.61 14.06
C LYS A 51 -5.78 29.91 13.25
N THR A 52 -6.61 30.84 13.72
CA THR A 52 -7.85 31.23 13.04
C THR A 52 -7.61 31.82 11.66
N ILE A 53 -6.61 32.71 11.53
CA ILE A 53 -6.28 33.35 10.25
C ILE A 53 -5.59 32.35 9.32
N ALA A 54 -4.69 31.52 9.85
CA ALA A 54 -3.96 30.53 9.05
C ALA A 54 -4.91 29.45 8.51
N ALA A 55 -5.90 29.02 9.29
CA ALA A 55 -6.87 28.01 8.87
C ALA A 55 -7.67 28.43 7.63
N ASP A 56 -8.05 29.71 7.55
CA ASP A 56 -8.79 30.26 6.40
C ASP A 56 -7.95 30.28 5.09
N HIS A 57 -6.64 30.09 5.20
CA HIS A 57 -5.71 30.08 4.08
C HIS A 57 -5.25 28.66 3.71
N ILE A 58 -5.76 27.62 4.38
CA ILE A 58 -5.50 26.24 4.01
C ILE A 58 -6.34 25.90 2.78
N ASP A 59 -5.71 25.31 1.77
CA ASP A 59 -6.41 24.75 0.62
C ASP A 59 -7.32 23.59 1.08
N PRO A 60 -8.64 23.63 0.79
CA PRO A 60 -9.60 22.61 1.22
C PRO A 60 -9.25 21.21 0.71
N ASP A 61 -8.73 21.09 -0.52
CA ASP A 61 -8.36 19.81 -1.10
C ASP A 61 -7.11 19.25 -0.40
N LYS A 62 -6.13 20.12 -0.11
CA LYS A 62 -4.95 19.74 0.67
C LYS A 62 -5.33 19.27 2.07
N LEU A 63 -6.27 19.98 2.72
CA LEU A 63 -6.77 19.60 4.06
C LEU A 63 -7.46 18.24 4.01
N SER A 64 -8.36 18.03 3.04
CA SER A 64 -9.10 16.78 2.90
C SER A 64 -8.17 15.59 2.66
N ASN A 65 -7.19 15.75 1.77
CA ASN A 65 -6.19 14.71 1.49
C ASN A 65 -5.31 14.41 2.72
N HIS A 66 -4.97 15.43 3.50
CA HIS A 66 -4.17 15.28 4.71
C HIS A 66 -4.93 14.51 5.80
N ILE A 67 -6.18 14.88 6.03
CA ILE A 67 -7.09 14.17 6.96
C ILE A 67 -7.21 12.69 6.57
N LEU A 68 -7.50 12.44 5.29
CA LEU A 68 -7.65 11.10 4.77
C LEU A 68 -6.35 10.28 4.92
N GLY A 69 -5.21 10.90 4.63
CA GLY A 69 -3.90 10.27 4.80
C GLY A 69 -3.64 9.82 6.25
N HIS A 70 -3.95 10.64 7.24
CA HIS A 70 -3.82 10.28 8.66
C HIS A 70 -4.75 9.12 9.02
N ILE A 71 -6.02 9.20 8.64
CA ILE A 71 -7.01 8.15 8.92
C ILE A 71 -6.57 6.82 8.29
N LEU A 72 -6.14 6.84 7.03
CA LEU A 72 -5.68 5.63 6.35
C LEU A 72 -4.45 5.03 7.02
N ASN A 73 -3.48 5.85 7.39
CA ASN A 73 -2.30 5.37 8.11
C ASN A 73 -2.66 4.73 9.44
N ASP A 74 -3.56 5.34 10.21
CA ASP A 74 -4.03 4.80 11.48
C ASP A 74 -4.74 3.43 11.30
N ILE A 75 -5.60 3.30 10.26
CA ILE A 75 -6.28 2.04 9.95
C ILE A 75 -5.28 0.96 9.59
N ILE A 76 -4.34 1.28 8.69
CA ILE A 76 -3.32 0.35 8.20
C ILE A 76 -2.45 -0.11 9.35
N ASP A 77 -1.92 0.83 10.13
CA ASP A 77 -1.03 0.55 11.25
C ASP A 77 -1.67 -0.35 12.32
N LYS A 78 -2.92 -0.04 12.70
CA LYS A 78 -3.66 -0.86 13.66
C LYS A 78 -3.92 -2.26 13.11
N THR A 79 -4.39 -2.34 11.87
CA THR A 79 -4.68 -3.64 11.24
C THR A 79 -3.44 -4.52 11.14
N ILE A 80 -2.31 -3.95 10.75
CA ILE A 80 -1.03 -4.68 10.64
C ILE A 80 -0.56 -5.16 12.01
N LYS A 81 -0.60 -4.28 13.02
CA LYS A 81 -0.11 -4.60 14.36
C LYS A 81 -0.94 -5.67 15.05
N GLU A 82 -2.27 -5.57 14.96
CA GLU A 82 -3.19 -6.50 15.62
C GLU A 82 -3.16 -7.90 15.00
N ASN A 83 -3.04 -7.98 13.67
CA ASN A 83 -3.08 -9.25 12.95
C ASN A 83 -1.70 -9.77 12.55
N LYS A 84 -0.62 -9.05 12.87
CA LYS A 84 0.76 -9.38 12.47
C LYS A 84 0.94 -9.55 10.97
N TYR A 85 0.18 -8.80 10.19
CA TYR A 85 0.26 -8.85 8.74
C TYR A 85 1.56 -8.24 8.22
N ARG A 86 2.00 -8.73 7.07
CA ARG A 86 3.10 -8.16 6.28
C ARG A 86 2.54 -7.76 4.91
N LEU A 87 2.72 -6.52 4.53
CA LEU A 87 2.26 -6.03 3.23
C LEU A 87 3.24 -6.42 2.13
N LEU A 88 2.71 -6.90 1.01
CA LEU A 88 3.47 -7.17 -0.22
C LEU A 88 3.48 -5.96 -1.16
N GLY A 89 2.41 -5.17 -1.15
CA GLY A 89 2.24 -3.99 -1.99
C GLY A 89 1.62 -2.83 -1.23
N ARG A 90 1.19 -1.80 -1.95
CA ARG A 90 0.56 -0.62 -1.36
C ARG A 90 -0.89 -0.90 -1.01
N PRO A 91 -1.38 -0.43 0.15
CA PRO A 91 -2.80 -0.43 0.44
C PRO A 91 -3.59 0.38 -0.58
N VAL A 92 -4.77 -0.10 -0.98
CA VAL A 92 -5.66 0.62 -1.89
C VAL A 92 -6.94 1.01 -1.17
N LEU A 93 -7.32 2.26 -1.32
CA LEU A 93 -8.60 2.77 -0.88
C LEU A 93 -9.68 2.35 -1.87
N GLU A 94 -10.61 1.49 -1.44
CA GLU A 94 -11.71 1.00 -2.27
C GLU A 94 -12.90 1.96 -2.28
N ASN A 95 -13.28 2.44 -1.08
CA ASN A 95 -14.43 3.29 -0.93
C ASN A 95 -14.38 4.13 0.34
N ILE A 96 -15.00 5.32 0.28
CA ILE A 96 -15.27 6.18 1.43
C ILE A 96 -16.76 6.57 1.39
N ASP A 97 -17.49 6.26 2.45
CA ASP A 97 -18.80 6.80 2.71
C ASP A 97 -18.74 7.76 3.91
N SER A 98 -18.75 9.05 3.62
CA SER A 98 -18.71 10.13 4.62
C SER A 98 -20.09 10.58 5.07
N GLN A 99 -21.17 10.05 4.48
CA GLN A 99 -22.56 10.43 4.76
C GLN A 99 -23.32 9.37 5.55
N SER A 100 -22.65 8.30 5.98
CA SER A 100 -23.24 7.28 6.82
C SER A 100 -23.73 7.86 8.15
N LYS A 101 -24.82 7.31 8.68
CA LYS A 101 -25.37 7.69 10.00
C LYS A 101 -24.41 7.32 11.13
N ASP A 102 -23.59 6.31 10.92
CA ASP A 102 -22.64 5.79 11.89
C ASP A 102 -21.28 6.51 11.86
N GLY A 103 -21.14 7.52 11.00
CA GLY A 103 -19.88 8.25 10.79
C GLY A 103 -19.25 7.96 9.43
N TRP A 104 -17.93 8.05 9.33
CA TRP A 104 -17.22 7.70 8.11
C TRP A 104 -16.99 6.20 8.04
N ILE A 105 -17.35 5.59 6.91
CA ILE A 105 -17.06 4.19 6.61
C ILE A 105 -16.00 4.18 5.50
N ILE A 106 -14.84 3.62 5.80
CA ILE A 106 -13.70 3.54 4.90
C ILE A 106 -13.40 2.08 4.62
N LYS A 107 -13.31 1.73 3.34
CA LYS A 107 -12.94 0.38 2.90
C LYS A 107 -11.60 0.44 2.20
N ILE A 108 -10.69 -0.43 2.62
CA ILE A 108 -9.35 -0.55 2.04
C ILE A 108 -9.03 -2.02 1.77
N SER A 109 -8.20 -2.26 0.77
CA SER A 109 -7.58 -3.56 0.52
C SER A 109 -6.09 -3.50 0.85
N LEU A 110 -5.64 -4.54 1.54
CA LEU A 110 -4.26 -4.72 1.96
C LEU A 110 -3.68 -5.96 1.28
N PRO A 111 -2.79 -5.81 0.30
CA PRO A 111 -2.10 -6.96 -0.30
C PRO A 111 -1.08 -7.52 0.68
N LEU A 112 -1.23 -8.77 1.06
CA LEU A 112 -0.43 -9.43 2.07
C LEU A 112 0.63 -10.34 1.44
N TYR A 113 1.75 -10.51 2.15
CA TYR A 113 2.69 -11.57 1.81
C TYR A 113 1.99 -12.93 1.93
N PRO A 114 2.05 -13.78 0.89
CA PRO A 114 1.53 -15.13 0.96
C PRO A 114 2.33 -15.97 1.96
N GLU A 115 1.66 -16.86 2.66
CA GLU A 115 2.32 -17.89 3.44
C GLU A 115 2.84 -18.96 2.49
N ILE A 116 4.16 -19.04 2.35
CA ILE A 116 4.82 -20.03 1.51
C ILE A 116 5.19 -21.21 2.39
N ASN A 117 4.51 -22.34 2.21
CA ASN A 117 4.87 -23.58 2.87
C ASN A 117 5.79 -24.41 1.96
N ILE A 118 7.07 -24.46 2.32
CA ILE A 118 8.08 -25.24 1.58
C ILE A 118 8.39 -26.52 2.37
N ASP A 119 7.40 -27.39 2.47
CA ASP A 119 7.63 -28.70 3.08
C ASP A 119 8.55 -29.55 2.19
N ASN A 120 9.60 -30.10 2.81
CA ASN A 120 10.53 -31.03 2.16
C ASN A 120 11.29 -30.47 0.92
N TYR A 121 11.63 -29.17 0.91
CA TYR A 121 12.41 -28.56 -0.17
C TYR A 121 13.69 -29.37 -0.53
N GLN A 122 14.31 -30.04 0.45
CA GLN A 122 15.48 -30.92 0.22
C GLN A 122 15.19 -32.06 -0.74
N LYS A 123 13.94 -32.56 -0.79
CA LYS A 123 13.54 -33.61 -1.75
C LYS A 123 13.38 -33.09 -3.16
N LEU A 124 13.14 -31.81 -3.33
CA LEU A 124 13.02 -31.18 -4.66
C LEU A 124 14.38 -31.19 -5.38
N PHE A 125 15.47 -31.13 -4.64
CA PHE A 125 16.84 -31.05 -5.18
C PHE A 125 17.64 -32.34 -5.07
N SER A 126 17.16 -33.36 -4.35
CA SER A 126 17.96 -34.55 -3.98
C SER A 126 18.21 -35.56 -5.11
N LYS A 127 17.63 -35.39 -6.30
CA LYS A 127 17.72 -36.40 -7.39
C LYS A 127 18.52 -36.00 -8.62
N SER A 128 19.00 -34.78 -8.76
CA SER A 128 19.61 -34.32 -10.01
C SER A 128 21.06 -33.83 -9.94
N ASP A 129 21.68 -33.70 -8.76
CA ASP A 129 22.78 -32.77 -8.59
C ASP A 129 24.20 -33.36 -8.52
N SER A 130 24.39 -34.64 -8.75
CA SER A 130 25.68 -35.28 -8.48
C SER A 130 26.64 -35.45 -9.67
N LYS A 131 26.29 -34.97 -10.88
CA LYS A 131 27.08 -35.34 -12.08
C LYS A 131 27.61 -34.23 -12.98
N LYS A 132 27.39 -32.93 -12.71
CA LYS A 132 28.01 -31.85 -13.51
C LYS A 132 28.73 -30.84 -12.64
N LYS A 133 29.97 -30.47 -13.02
CA LYS A 133 30.62 -29.24 -12.58
C LYS A 133 29.86 -28.07 -13.20
N GLU A 134 28.80 -27.64 -12.56
CA GLU A 134 28.06 -26.42 -12.96
C GLU A 134 28.74 -25.20 -12.34
N ILE A 135 28.74 -24.10 -13.07
CA ILE A 135 29.13 -22.79 -12.57
C ILE A 135 28.11 -22.38 -11.49
N GLU A 136 28.54 -21.68 -10.44
CA GLU A 136 27.67 -21.30 -9.32
C GLU A 136 26.40 -20.55 -9.78
N ASP A 137 26.52 -19.69 -10.79
CA ASP A 137 25.41 -18.91 -11.34
C ASP A 137 24.36 -19.83 -12.01
N GLU A 138 24.77 -20.81 -12.81
CA GLU A 138 23.88 -21.80 -13.43
C GLU A 138 23.13 -22.63 -12.39
N LYS A 139 23.78 -22.92 -11.27
CA LYS A 139 23.16 -23.63 -10.16
C LYS A 139 22.10 -22.80 -9.45
N ILE A 140 22.33 -21.52 -9.27
CA ILE A 140 21.38 -20.58 -8.67
C ILE A 140 20.16 -20.44 -9.57
N ASP A 141 20.35 -20.23 -10.86
CA ASP A 141 19.25 -20.10 -11.82
C ASP A 141 18.37 -21.34 -11.84
N ARG A 142 18.97 -22.54 -11.84
CA ARG A 142 18.23 -23.79 -11.77
C ARG A 142 17.45 -23.94 -10.47
N ILE A 143 17.99 -23.49 -9.33
CA ILE A 143 17.26 -23.49 -8.06
C ILE A 143 16.03 -22.60 -8.16
N TYR A 144 16.19 -21.38 -8.66
CA TYR A 144 15.08 -20.45 -8.84
C TYR A 144 14.02 -21.02 -9.79
N GLN A 145 14.42 -21.58 -10.92
CA GLN A 145 13.50 -22.19 -11.87
C GLN A 145 12.74 -23.35 -11.22
N THR A 146 13.45 -24.26 -10.53
CA THR A 146 12.81 -25.41 -9.85
C THR A 146 11.82 -24.95 -8.78
N LEU A 147 12.16 -23.91 -8.01
CA LEU A 147 11.28 -23.35 -7.00
C LEU A 147 10.04 -22.71 -7.64
N SER A 148 10.22 -21.91 -8.69
CA SER A 148 9.11 -21.26 -9.41
C SER A 148 8.13 -22.26 -10.04
N GLU A 149 8.61 -23.40 -10.50
CA GLU A 149 7.78 -24.45 -11.09
C GLU A 149 7.03 -25.30 -10.03
N LYS A 150 7.60 -25.42 -8.83
CA LYS A 150 7.09 -26.32 -7.79
C LYS A 150 6.30 -25.64 -6.68
N ILE A 151 6.54 -24.36 -6.49
CA ILE A 151 5.84 -23.57 -5.47
C ILE A 151 4.68 -22.83 -6.14
N ASN A 152 3.47 -23.20 -5.78
CA ASN A 152 2.29 -22.44 -6.19
C ASN A 152 2.04 -21.34 -5.14
N VAL A 153 2.09 -20.09 -5.57
CA VAL A 153 1.89 -18.93 -4.70
C VAL A 153 0.79 -18.07 -5.31
N ASP A 154 -0.26 -17.83 -4.55
CA ASP A 154 -1.31 -16.89 -4.94
C ASP A 154 -0.81 -15.47 -4.66
N ILE A 155 -0.51 -14.73 -5.72
CA ILE A 155 -0.09 -13.33 -5.63
C ILE A 155 -1.34 -12.45 -5.67
N PRO A 156 -1.48 -11.45 -4.79
CA PRO A 156 -2.58 -10.48 -4.86
C PRO A 156 -2.66 -9.85 -6.26
N GLU A 157 -3.86 -9.82 -6.84
CA GLU A 157 -4.10 -9.29 -8.19
C GLU A 157 -3.63 -7.84 -8.34
N GLN A 158 -3.86 -7.04 -7.31
CA GLN A 158 -3.41 -5.66 -7.21
C GLN A 158 -1.88 -5.52 -7.41
N VAL A 159 -1.08 -6.42 -6.83
CA VAL A 159 0.39 -6.39 -6.98
C VAL A 159 0.79 -6.74 -8.40
N VAL A 160 0.08 -7.68 -9.03
CA VAL A 160 0.30 -8.05 -10.43
C VAL A 160 -0.03 -6.87 -11.36
N GLU A 161 -1.12 -6.16 -11.09
CA GLU A 161 -1.51 -4.96 -11.86
C GLU A 161 -0.49 -3.84 -11.70
N GLU A 162 -0.04 -3.55 -10.47
CA GLU A 162 0.98 -2.53 -10.20
C GLU A 162 2.29 -2.83 -10.96
N GLU A 163 2.78 -4.07 -10.88
CA GLU A 163 4.02 -4.48 -11.56
C GLU A 163 3.86 -4.47 -13.08
N THR A 164 2.69 -4.84 -13.58
CA THR A 164 2.38 -4.78 -15.01
C THR A 164 2.44 -3.34 -15.52
N ASN A 165 1.78 -2.42 -14.82
CA ASN A 165 1.78 -0.99 -15.17
C ASN A 165 3.20 -0.40 -15.12
N TYR A 166 3.96 -0.70 -14.08
CA TYR A 166 5.36 -0.28 -13.96
C TYR A 166 6.22 -0.81 -15.11
N SER A 167 6.03 -2.07 -15.49
CA SER A 167 6.76 -2.69 -16.61
C SER A 167 6.40 -2.03 -17.94
N LEU A 168 5.12 -1.70 -18.16
CA LEU A 168 4.66 -0.98 -19.36
C LEU A 168 5.22 0.44 -19.43
N GLU A 169 5.24 1.18 -18.32
CA GLU A 169 5.84 2.51 -18.25
C GLU A 169 7.33 2.47 -18.61
N ARG A 170 8.06 1.50 -18.05
CA ARG A 170 9.49 1.31 -18.35
C ARG A 170 9.73 0.97 -19.83
N LEU A 171 8.89 0.12 -20.41
CA LEU A 171 8.97 -0.18 -21.84
C LEU A 171 8.67 1.05 -22.72
N ALA A 172 7.68 1.86 -22.32
CA ALA A 172 7.34 3.09 -23.01
C ALA A 172 8.51 4.11 -22.98
N GLU A 173 9.18 4.22 -21.84
CA GLU A 173 10.38 5.08 -21.73
C GLU A 173 11.55 4.58 -22.59
N GLN A 174 11.78 3.26 -22.61
CA GLN A 174 12.80 2.65 -23.47
C GLN A 174 12.50 2.87 -24.95
N ALA A 175 11.23 2.70 -25.36
CA ALA A 175 10.81 2.96 -26.75
C ALA A 175 11.05 4.42 -27.16
N LYS A 176 10.73 5.39 -26.28
CA LYS A 176 11.01 6.81 -26.51
C LYS A 176 12.51 7.09 -26.69
N THR A 177 13.37 6.48 -25.88
CA THR A 177 14.82 6.66 -26.00
C THR A 177 15.38 6.08 -27.30
N LEU A 178 14.75 5.05 -27.85
CA LEU A 178 15.11 4.40 -29.10
C LEU A 178 14.39 5.02 -30.33
N ASN A 179 13.59 6.09 -30.17
CA ASN A 179 12.72 6.68 -31.18
C ASN A 179 11.78 5.67 -31.84
N LEU A 180 11.32 4.68 -31.10
CA LEU A 180 10.33 3.70 -31.53
C LEU A 180 8.93 4.19 -31.14
N THR A 181 7.96 4.05 -32.05
CA THR A 181 6.53 4.23 -31.75
C THR A 181 5.98 2.91 -31.23
N LEU A 182 5.30 2.95 -30.08
CA LEU A 182 4.50 1.82 -29.61
C LEU A 182 3.18 1.89 -30.39
N GLU A 183 2.94 0.95 -31.29
CA GLU A 183 1.64 0.70 -31.93
C GLU A 183 0.80 -0.24 -31.10
#